data_b92acca8a0898fd3539e44be3159ad3f
#
_entry.id   b92acca8a0898fd3539e44be3159ad3f
#
_cell.length_a   1.000
_cell.length_b   1.000
_cell.length_c   1.000
_cell.angle_alpha   90.00
_cell.angle_beta   90.00
_cell.angle_gamma   90.00
#
_symmetry.space_group_name_H-M   'P 1'
#
loop_
_entity.id
_entity.type
_entity.pdbx_description
1 polymer ?
#
loop_
_entity_poly.entity_id
_entity_poly.type
_entity_poly.pdbx_seq_one_letter_code
_entity_poly.pdbx_strand_id
1 'polypeptide(L)'
;MTLADRLIRYDDLNPCTNAFIDTRSPGSDKKENFTLIGPGVAENPDQHIHISIPHGFNIGGARQPAGCLNSQHSHLTEEFFVIHSGTWAFMSGVNGDDGKVIINEGDIISIPTDIFRGFENVVEGSAYLYAVL
;
A
#
# COMPACT_ATOMS: atom_id res chain seq x y z
N MET A 1 -2.34 -10.22 27.56
CA MET A 1 -2.62 -10.07 26.13
C MET A 1 -3.56 -11.19 25.68
N THR A 2 -4.60 -10.84 24.99
CA THR A 2 -5.57 -11.79 24.42
C THR A 2 -5.53 -11.71 22.89
N LEU A 3 -6.24 -12.63 22.22
CA LEU A 3 -6.35 -12.55 20.76
C LEU A 3 -7.09 -11.28 20.30
N ALA A 4 -7.99 -10.75 21.15
CA ALA A 4 -8.66 -9.48 20.85
C ALA A 4 -7.68 -8.30 20.71
N ASP A 5 -6.60 -8.32 21.49
CA ASP A 5 -5.55 -7.29 21.42
C ASP A 5 -4.71 -7.38 20.13
N ARG A 6 -4.87 -8.47 19.38
CA ARG A 6 -4.14 -8.77 18.14
C ARG A 6 -5.00 -8.64 16.90
N LEU A 7 -6.22 -8.17 17.06
CA LEU A 7 -7.18 -8.03 15.97
C LEU A 7 -7.19 -6.60 15.45
N ILE A 8 -7.08 -6.46 14.14
CA ILE A 8 -7.30 -5.19 13.43
C ILE A 8 -8.58 -5.36 12.62
N ARG A 9 -9.58 -4.53 12.89
CA ARG A 9 -10.82 -4.56 12.13
C ARG A 9 -10.76 -3.55 10.99
N TYR A 10 -11.20 -3.96 9.82
CA TYR A 10 -11.23 -3.10 8.64
C TYR A 10 -11.99 -1.79 8.90
N ASP A 11 -13.13 -1.87 9.60
CA ASP A 11 -13.95 -0.69 9.87
C ASP A 11 -13.34 0.28 10.88
N ASP A 12 -12.32 -0.15 11.61
CA ASP A 12 -11.65 0.65 12.64
C ASP A 12 -10.26 1.14 12.20
N LEU A 13 -9.93 1.00 10.91
CA LEU A 13 -8.65 1.43 10.39
C LEU A 13 -8.44 2.94 10.55
N ASN A 14 -7.24 3.31 10.98
CA ASN A 14 -6.85 4.70 11.20
C ASN A 14 -5.81 5.11 10.15
N PRO A 15 -6.19 5.90 9.14
CA PRO A 15 -5.33 6.24 8.03
C PRO A 15 -4.29 7.30 8.38
N CYS A 16 -3.16 7.25 7.65
CA CYS A 16 -2.23 8.35 7.53
C CYS A 16 -2.35 8.90 6.10
N THR A 17 -2.74 10.16 5.96
CA THR A 17 -2.95 10.79 4.65
C THR A 17 -1.71 11.50 4.13
N ASN A 18 -0.64 11.53 4.91
CA ASN A 18 0.64 12.15 4.57
C ASN A 18 1.82 11.22 4.89
N ALA A 19 1.63 9.91 4.69
CA ALA A 19 2.63 8.89 4.99
C ALA A 19 3.90 9.00 4.13
N PHE A 20 3.75 9.48 2.89
CA PHE A 20 4.82 9.58 1.90
C PHE A 20 4.86 10.97 1.28
N ILE A 21 6.04 11.36 0.80
CA ILE A 21 6.25 12.67 0.16
C ILE A 21 5.39 12.83 -1.09
N ASP A 22 5.13 11.77 -1.83
CA ASP A 22 4.33 11.83 -3.06
C ASP A 22 2.87 12.24 -2.82
N THR A 23 2.38 12.22 -1.58
CA THR A 23 1.06 12.77 -1.24
C THR A 23 0.95 14.27 -1.51
N ARG A 24 2.08 14.95 -1.68
CA ARG A 24 2.14 16.37 -2.06
C ARG A 24 1.97 16.59 -3.56
N SER A 25 1.98 15.53 -4.36
CA SER A 25 1.86 15.59 -5.81
C SER A 25 0.42 15.43 -6.27
N PRO A 26 -0.03 16.15 -7.30
CA PRO A 26 -1.34 15.91 -7.90
C PRO A 26 -1.48 14.45 -8.36
N GLY A 27 -2.64 13.87 -8.09
CA GLY A 27 -2.90 12.47 -8.43
C GLY A 27 -2.48 11.46 -7.36
N SER A 28 -1.70 11.88 -6.35
CA SER A 28 -1.30 11.03 -5.24
C SER A 28 -1.75 11.56 -3.88
N ASP A 29 -2.45 12.67 -3.85
CA ASP A 29 -2.81 13.42 -2.65
C ASP A 29 -4.05 12.88 -1.92
N LYS A 30 -4.79 11.96 -2.55
CA LYS A 30 -6.05 11.43 -1.98
C LYS A 30 -5.94 10.01 -1.44
N LYS A 31 -4.74 9.44 -1.41
CA LYS A 31 -4.55 8.10 -0.90
C LYS A 31 -4.52 8.09 0.62
N GLU A 32 -5.06 7.01 1.18
CA GLU A 32 -4.97 6.71 2.60
C GLU A 32 -4.02 5.53 2.79
N ASN A 33 -3.03 5.69 3.66
CA ASN A 33 -2.08 4.63 3.98
C ASN A 33 -2.30 4.16 5.42
N PHE A 34 -2.13 2.87 5.65
CA PHE A 34 -2.30 2.26 6.96
C PHE A 34 -1.06 1.46 7.30
N THR A 35 -0.52 1.67 8.49
CA THR A 35 0.51 0.80 9.05
C THR A 35 -0.19 -0.17 9.99
N LEU A 36 -0.25 -1.43 9.60
CA LEU A 36 -1.04 -2.43 10.30
C LEU A 36 -0.19 -3.22 11.28
N ILE A 37 0.87 -3.84 10.82
CA ILE A 37 1.79 -4.62 11.67
C ILE A 37 3.21 -4.13 11.41
N GLY A 38 3.91 -3.77 12.47
CA GLY A 38 5.27 -3.26 12.40
C GLY A 38 5.34 -1.79 11.96
N PRO A 39 6.54 -1.21 11.88
CA PRO A 39 6.71 0.21 11.53
C PRO A 39 6.42 0.52 10.06
N GLY A 40 6.39 -0.50 9.18
CA GLY A 40 6.14 -0.30 7.77
C GLY A 40 7.23 0.51 7.06
N VAL A 41 6.84 1.12 5.95
CA VAL A 41 7.73 1.95 5.11
C VAL A 41 7.28 3.40 5.04
N ALA A 42 6.30 3.80 5.83
CA ALA A 42 5.81 5.17 5.82
C ALA A 42 6.90 6.14 6.30
N GLU A 43 7.01 7.27 5.61
CA GLU A 43 8.02 8.28 5.87
C GLU A 43 7.65 9.22 7.03
N ASN A 44 6.39 9.22 7.43
CA ASN A 44 5.91 10.06 8.54
C ASN A 44 6.11 9.35 9.88
N PRO A 45 6.94 9.88 10.79
CA PRO A 45 7.18 9.27 12.11
C PRO A 45 5.95 9.31 13.03
N ASP A 46 4.97 10.17 12.75
CA ASP A 46 3.77 10.34 13.58
C ASP A 46 2.61 9.45 13.14
N GLN A 47 2.86 8.52 12.23
CA GLN A 47 1.86 7.58 11.76
C GLN A 47 1.32 6.70 12.90
N HIS A 48 0.04 6.34 12.81
CA HIS A 48 -0.54 5.37 13.72
C HIS A 48 -0.14 3.95 13.31
N ILE A 49 0.42 3.19 14.26
CA ILE A 49 0.74 1.78 14.07
C ILE A 49 -0.30 0.96 14.83
N HIS A 50 -1.07 0.13 14.13
CA HIS A 50 -2.15 -0.65 14.75
C HIS A 50 -1.61 -1.75 15.67
N ILE A 51 -0.63 -2.51 15.22
CA ILE A 51 0.08 -3.51 16.01
C ILE A 51 1.58 -3.27 15.91
N SER A 52 2.18 -2.73 16.97
CA SER A 52 3.60 -2.37 16.98
C SER A 52 4.54 -3.54 17.32
N ILE A 53 4.01 -4.67 17.79
CA ILE A 53 4.81 -5.83 18.15
C ILE A 53 5.51 -6.39 16.90
N PRO A 54 6.83 -6.58 16.94
CA PRO A 54 7.56 -7.09 15.77
C PRO A 54 7.16 -8.52 15.39
N HIS A 55 7.05 -8.76 14.08
CA HIS A 55 6.69 -10.05 13.50
C HIS A 55 7.76 -10.61 12.56
N GLY A 56 8.86 -9.85 12.33
CA GLY A 56 9.84 -10.19 11.31
C GLY A 56 9.43 -9.79 9.90
N PHE A 57 8.26 -9.20 9.76
CA PHE A 57 7.74 -8.62 8.52
C PHE A 57 6.81 -7.45 8.86
N ASN A 58 6.47 -6.67 7.83
CA ASN A 58 5.54 -5.54 7.99
C ASN A 58 4.33 -5.76 7.09
N ILE A 59 3.16 -5.35 7.58
CA ILE A 59 1.95 -5.29 6.77
C ILE A 59 1.43 -3.86 6.78
N GLY A 60 1.28 -3.30 5.59
CA GLY A 60 0.62 -2.03 5.36
C GLY A 60 -0.64 -2.21 4.53
N GLY A 61 -1.40 -1.14 4.41
CA GLY A 61 -2.57 -1.07 3.54
C GLY A 61 -2.63 0.25 2.82
N ALA A 62 -3.28 0.27 1.68
CA ALA A 62 -3.58 1.48 0.94
C ALA A 62 -5.02 1.46 0.47
N ARG A 63 -5.75 2.56 0.73
CA ARG A 63 -7.08 2.78 0.19
C ARG A 63 -7.03 4.02 -0.69
N GLN A 64 -7.42 3.87 -1.93
CA GLN A 64 -7.28 4.92 -2.94
C GLN A 64 -8.55 5.06 -3.76
N PRO A 65 -8.99 6.29 -4.03
CA PRO A 65 -10.04 6.54 -5.01
C PRO A 65 -9.52 6.28 -6.43
N ALA A 66 -10.43 6.23 -7.39
CA ALA A 66 -10.09 6.05 -8.80
C ALA A 66 -9.08 7.10 -9.27
N GLY A 67 -8.08 6.66 -10.02
CA GLY A 67 -7.06 7.54 -10.60
C GLY A 67 -5.99 8.03 -9.62
N CYS A 68 -6.08 7.67 -8.35
CA CYS A 68 -5.03 8.01 -7.39
C CYS A 68 -3.83 7.08 -7.56
N LEU A 69 -2.65 7.68 -7.63
CA LEU A 69 -1.40 7.00 -7.96
C LEU A 69 -0.51 6.82 -6.75
N ASN A 70 0.21 5.70 -6.70
CA ASN A 70 1.48 5.60 -6.00
C ASN A 70 2.58 5.77 -7.05
N SER A 71 3.49 6.73 -6.79
CA SER A 71 4.57 7.04 -7.71
C SER A 71 5.57 5.91 -7.86
N GLN A 72 6.31 5.91 -8.97
CA GLN A 72 7.32 4.91 -9.25
C GLN A 72 8.43 4.96 -8.20
N HIS A 73 8.69 3.83 -7.56
CA HIS A 73 9.73 3.67 -6.55
C HIS A 73 10.20 2.23 -6.48
N SER A 74 11.31 2.00 -5.81
CA SER A 74 11.82 0.66 -5.53
C SER A 74 12.14 0.51 -4.05
N HIS A 75 12.28 -0.72 -3.59
CA HIS A 75 12.69 -1.04 -2.24
C HIS A 75 13.92 -1.96 -2.24
N LEU A 76 14.64 -1.96 -1.13
CA LEU A 76 15.75 -2.89 -0.88
C LEU A 76 15.26 -4.26 -0.36
N THR A 77 13.98 -4.36 -0.04
CA THR A 77 13.32 -5.58 0.40
C THR A 77 12.35 -6.06 -0.66
N GLU A 78 12.11 -7.35 -0.72
CA GLU A 78 11.01 -7.89 -1.52
C GLU A 78 9.68 -7.48 -0.90
N GLU A 79 8.70 -7.24 -1.75
CA GLU A 79 7.36 -6.85 -1.35
C GLU A 79 6.34 -7.63 -2.15
N PHE A 80 5.21 -7.97 -1.54
CA PHE A 80 4.07 -8.45 -2.31
C PHE A 80 2.80 -7.72 -1.90
N PHE A 81 1.88 -7.65 -2.83
CA PHE A 81 0.58 -7.02 -2.63
C PHE A 81 -0.53 -8.05 -2.76
N VAL A 82 -1.53 -7.92 -1.92
CA VAL A 82 -2.76 -8.72 -1.99
C VAL A 82 -3.91 -7.73 -2.25
N ILE A 83 -4.66 -7.95 -3.31
CA ILE A 83 -5.79 -7.09 -3.64
C ILE A 83 -7.00 -7.51 -2.82
N HIS A 84 -7.46 -6.62 -1.96
CA HIS A 84 -8.64 -6.83 -1.15
C HIS A 84 -9.91 -6.46 -1.93
N SER A 85 -9.89 -5.32 -2.62
CA SER A 85 -11.04 -4.85 -3.39
C SER A 85 -10.61 -4.05 -4.61
N GLY A 86 -11.48 -4.01 -5.60
CA GLY A 86 -11.29 -3.23 -6.82
C GLY A 86 -10.37 -3.89 -7.83
N THR A 87 -10.01 -3.10 -8.84
CA THR A 87 -9.07 -3.48 -9.90
C THR A 87 -7.96 -2.46 -9.96
N TRP A 88 -6.75 -2.93 -10.04
CA TRP A 88 -5.55 -2.11 -9.95
C TRP A 88 -4.66 -2.31 -11.16
N ALA A 89 -4.00 -1.25 -11.58
CA ALA A 89 -2.92 -1.31 -12.56
C ALA A 89 -1.59 -1.16 -11.83
N PHE A 90 -0.65 -2.07 -12.06
CA PHE A 90 0.73 -1.95 -11.61
C PHE A 90 1.61 -1.68 -12.82
N MET A 91 2.41 -0.61 -12.71
CA MET A 91 3.31 -0.17 -13.78
C MET A 91 4.75 -0.34 -13.32
N SER A 92 5.59 -0.89 -14.19
CA SER A 92 7.01 -1.10 -13.92
C SER A 92 7.90 -0.11 -14.67
N GLY A 93 9.13 0.04 -14.18
CA GLY A 93 10.13 0.95 -14.75
C GLY A 93 10.18 2.29 -14.05
N VAL A 94 11.25 3.02 -14.24
CA VAL A 94 11.48 4.33 -13.59
C VAL A 94 10.38 5.32 -13.95
N ASN A 95 9.89 5.26 -15.19
CA ASN A 95 8.84 6.14 -15.68
C ASN A 95 7.45 5.46 -15.75
N GLY A 96 7.35 4.21 -15.29
CA GLY A 96 6.10 3.45 -15.32
C GLY A 96 5.70 2.95 -16.71
N ASP A 97 6.62 2.88 -17.66
CA ASP A 97 6.35 2.56 -19.06
C ASP A 97 7.05 1.28 -19.56
N ASP A 98 7.71 0.53 -18.69
CA ASP A 98 8.38 -0.73 -19.06
C ASP A 98 7.42 -1.94 -19.07
N GLY A 99 6.29 -1.81 -18.41
CA GLY A 99 5.28 -2.86 -18.37
C GLY A 99 4.11 -2.44 -17.52
N LYS A 100 2.97 -3.08 -17.78
CA LYS A 100 1.74 -2.83 -17.04
C LYS A 100 0.96 -4.13 -16.89
N VAL A 101 0.51 -4.42 -15.68
CA VAL A 101 -0.37 -5.54 -15.40
C VAL A 101 -1.62 -5.07 -14.70
N ILE A 102 -2.74 -5.71 -15.00
CA ILE A 102 -4.02 -5.44 -14.34
C ILE A 102 -4.29 -6.59 -13.38
N ILE A 103 -4.56 -6.27 -12.14
CA ILE A 103 -4.84 -7.26 -11.10
C ILE A 103 -6.16 -6.96 -10.41
N ASN A 104 -6.83 -8.02 -10.04
CA ASN A 104 -8.20 -8.00 -9.53
C ASN A 104 -8.27 -8.49 -8.09
N GLU A 105 -9.44 -8.35 -7.50
CA GLU A 105 -9.73 -8.81 -6.15
C GLU A 105 -9.28 -10.26 -5.94
N GLY A 106 -8.52 -10.49 -4.87
CA GLY A 106 -7.96 -11.79 -4.52
C GLY A 106 -6.61 -12.10 -5.16
N ASP A 107 -6.19 -11.34 -6.16
CA ASP A 107 -4.89 -11.56 -6.82
C ASP A 107 -3.73 -11.13 -5.93
N ILE A 108 -2.57 -11.73 -6.17
CA ILE A 108 -1.31 -11.39 -5.51
C ILE A 108 -0.27 -11.07 -6.58
N ILE A 109 0.49 -10.00 -6.34
CA ILE A 109 1.65 -9.67 -7.17
C ILE A 109 2.89 -9.57 -6.27
N SER A 110 3.97 -10.25 -6.68
CA SER A 110 5.26 -10.22 -5.99
C SER A 110 6.22 -9.30 -6.73
N ILE A 111 6.84 -8.39 -5.99
CA ILE A 111 7.78 -7.42 -6.54
C ILE A 111 9.17 -7.70 -5.96
N PRO A 112 10.13 -8.14 -6.79
CA PRO A 112 11.52 -8.30 -6.35
C PRO A 112 12.16 -6.97 -5.93
N THR A 113 13.27 -7.07 -5.21
CA THR A 113 14.07 -5.88 -4.86
C THR A 113 14.53 -5.14 -6.12
N ASP A 114 14.67 -3.84 -6.00
CA ASP A 114 15.19 -2.94 -7.04
C ASP A 114 14.33 -2.82 -8.31
N ILE A 115 13.13 -3.40 -8.31
CA ILE A 115 12.18 -3.18 -9.40
C ILE A 115 11.37 -1.92 -9.10
N PHE A 116 11.49 -0.93 -9.98
CA PHE A 116 10.64 0.26 -9.92
C PHE A 116 9.20 -0.10 -10.26
N ARG A 117 8.28 0.29 -9.38
CA ARG A 117 6.84 0.07 -9.59
C ARG A 117 6.05 1.24 -9.03
N GLY A 118 4.90 1.42 -9.58
CA GLY A 118 3.83 2.27 -9.09
C GLY A 118 2.50 1.59 -9.36
N PHE A 119 1.44 2.07 -8.77
CA PHE A 119 0.12 1.48 -8.95
C PHE A 119 -0.98 2.52 -8.81
N GLU A 120 -2.12 2.22 -9.42
CA GLU A 120 -3.32 3.05 -9.31
C GLU A 120 -4.57 2.19 -9.27
N ASN A 121 -5.60 2.68 -8.58
CA ASN A 121 -6.94 2.13 -8.66
C ASN A 121 -7.56 2.57 -9.99
N VAL A 122 -7.99 1.62 -10.82
CA VAL A 122 -8.54 1.89 -12.15
C VAL A 122 -10.07 1.73 -12.23
N VAL A 123 -10.73 1.53 -11.09
CA VAL A 123 -12.19 1.42 -11.01
C VAL A 123 -12.78 2.62 -10.29
N GLU A 124 -14.08 2.87 -10.47
CA GLU A 124 -14.80 3.90 -9.71
C GLU A 124 -14.87 3.53 -8.22
N GLY A 125 -14.89 4.55 -7.37
CA GLY A 125 -14.94 4.39 -5.92
C GLY A 125 -13.57 4.08 -5.33
N SER A 126 -13.56 3.83 -4.03
CA SER A 126 -12.34 3.46 -3.32
C SER A 126 -12.06 1.98 -3.44
N ALA A 127 -10.79 1.63 -3.53
CA ALA A 127 -10.31 0.27 -3.52
C ALA A 127 -9.18 0.11 -2.51
N TYR A 128 -8.99 -1.10 -2.01
CA TYR A 128 -8.05 -1.40 -0.92
C TYR A 128 -7.13 -2.56 -1.29
N LEU A 129 -5.85 -2.40 -0.96
CA LEU A 129 -4.86 -3.47 -1.08
C LEU A 129 -4.00 -3.55 0.18
N TYR A 130 -3.40 -4.73 0.39
CA TYR A 130 -2.40 -4.95 1.42
C TYR A 130 -1.02 -5.06 0.79
N ALA A 131 -0.01 -4.49 1.48
CA ALA A 131 1.40 -4.63 1.13
C ALA A 131 2.13 -5.36 2.26
N VAL A 132 2.92 -6.35 1.91
CA VAL A 132 3.71 -7.14 2.87
C VAL A 132 5.17 -7.08 2.48
N LEU A 133 6.02 -6.72 3.44
CA LEU A 133 7.46 -6.62 3.23
C LEU A 133 8.28 -6.81 4.50
#